data_139be866ec1888ff6a8958a18226e8bf
#
_entry.id   139be866ec1888ff6a8958a18226e8bf
#
_cell.length_a   1.000
_cell.length_b   1.000
_cell.length_c   1.000
_cell.angle_alpha   90.00
_cell.angle_beta   90.00
_cell.angle_gamma   90.00
#
_symmetry.space_group_name_H-M   'P 1'
#
loop_
_entity.id
_entity.type
_entity.pdbx_description
1 polymer ?
#
loop_
_entity_poly.entity_id
_entity_poly.type
_entity_poly.pdbx_seq_one_letter_code
_entity_poly.pdbx_strand_id
1 'polypeptide(L)'
;MMDWTDRHCRVFHRQMTRRAMLYTEMVTAPAIVHGPKPRLLDFSPVEHPVALQLGGSDPGELARAVQLARPWGYDEINLNCGCPSDRVQSGCFGAVLMERPALVADIL
;
A
#
# COMPACT_ATOMS: atom_id res chain seq x y z
N MET A 1 -7.56 3.37 -1.47
CA MET A 1 -8.81 2.92 -0.82
C MET A 1 -8.83 1.41 -0.83
N MET A 2 -9.48 0.79 0.13
CA MET A 2 -9.70 -0.66 0.13
C MET A 2 -10.92 -0.98 -0.76
N ASP A 3 -10.84 -2.09 -1.51
CA ASP A 3 -11.92 -2.67 -2.34
C ASP A 3 -12.35 -1.88 -3.61
N TRP A 4 -11.57 -0.90 -4.07
CA TRP A 4 -11.97 -0.07 -5.22
C TRP A 4 -10.94 0.08 -6.32
N THR A 5 -9.65 -0.07 -6.01
CA THR A 5 -8.55 0.11 -6.98
C THR A 5 -7.77 -1.19 -7.15
N ASP A 6 -8.49 -2.25 -7.44
CA ASP A 6 -7.90 -3.55 -7.72
C ASP A 6 -7.08 -3.55 -9.03
N ARG A 7 -6.42 -4.67 -9.31
CA ARG A 7 -5.62 -4.80 -10.54
C ARG A 7 -6.41 -4.56 -11.82
N HIS A 8 -7.70 -4.90 -11.85
CA HIS A 8 -8.54 -4.71 -13.04
C HIS A 8 -8.85 -3.24 -13.25
N CYS A 9 -9.19 -2.52 -12.18
CA CYS A 9 -9.38 -1.08 -12.20
C CYS A 9 -8.09 -0.35 -12.63
N ARG A 10 -6.92 -0.75 -12.12
CA ARG A 10 -5.63 -0.15 -12.50
C ARG A 10 -5.28 -0.40 -13.96
N VAL A 11 -5.50 -1.61 -14.47
CA VAL A 11 -5.34 -1.90 -15.91
C VAL A 11 -6.25 -1.03 -16.76
N PHE A 12 -7.51 -0.83 -16.35
CA PHE A 12 -8.43 0.08 -17.03
C PHE A 12 -7.90 1.52 -17.04
N HIS A 13 -7.46 2.04 -15.91
CA HIS A 13 -6.88 3.38 -15.83
C HIS A 13 -5.62 3.52 -16.69
N ARG A 14 -4.80 2.47 -16.81
CA ARG A 14 -3.61 2.49 -17.67
C ARG A 14 -3.94 2.62 -19.14
N GLN A 15 -5.13 2.24 -19.58
CA GLN A 15 -5.57 2.52 -20.97
C GLN A 15 -5.77 4.02 -21.22
N MET A 16 -6.09 4.80 -20.19
CA MET A 16 -6.31 6.25 -20.27
C MET A 16 -5.03 7.08 -20.11
N THR A 17 -4.02 6.54 -19.41
CA THR A 17 -2.78 7.27 -19.15
C THR A 17 -1.55 6.36 -19.13
N ARG A 18 -0.49 6.79 -19.78
CA ARG A 18 0.79 6.07 -19.81
C ARG A 18 1.80 6.61 -18.79
N ARG A 19 1.52 7.77 -18.16
CA ARG A 19 2.49 8.51 -17.34
C ARG A 19 2.11 8.57 -15.87
N ALA A 20 0.82 8.46 -15.52
CA ALA A 20 0.39 8.55 -14.15
C ALA A 20 0.91 7.37 -13.33
N MET A 21 1.44 7.64 -12.13
CA MET A 21 1.67 6.62 -11.12
C MET A 21 0.33 6.06 -10.68
N LEU A 22 0.15 4.76 -10.79
CA LEU A 22 -1.03 4.07 -10.28
C LEU A 22 -0.73 3.56 -8.86
N TYR A 23 -1.73 3.59 -8.00
CA TYR A 23 -1.60 3.10 -6.63
C TYR A 23 -2.46 1.86 -6.41
N THR A 24 -1.91 0.89 -5.70
CA THR A 24 -2.72 -0.26 -5.25
C THR A 24 -3.78 0.20 -4.26
N GLU A 25 -4.69 -0.70 -3.95
CA GLU A 25 -5.46 -0.58 -2.72
C GLU A 25 -4.52 -0.53 -1.52
N MET A 26 -4.97 0.04 -0.41
CA MET A 26 -4.20 0.00 0.82
C MET A 26 -4.16 -1.43 1.37
N VAL A 27 -2.98 -2.03 1.42
CA VAL A 27 -2.75 -3.35 2.01
C VAL A 27 -2.09 -3.18 3.36
N THR A 28 -2.65 -3.80 4.41
CA THR A 28 -2.04 -3.69 5.74
C THR A 28 -0.78 -4.55 5.84
N ALA A 29 0.22 -4.09 6.62
CA ALA A 29 1.45 -4.82 6.83
C ALA A 29 1.21 -6.23 7.39
N PRO A 30 0.35 -6.45 8.41
CA PRO A 30 0.00 -7.78 8.88
C PRO A 30 -0.57 -8.69 7.78
N ALA A 31 -1.38 -8.14 6.88
CA ALA A 31 -1.93 -8.94 5.78
C ALA A 31 -0.84 -9.46 4.84
N ILE A 32 0.18 -8.66 4.57
CA ILE A 32 1.34 -9.10 3.76
C ILE A 32 2.19 -10.12 4.53
N VAL A 33 2.44 -9.88 5.80
CA VAL A 33 3.29 -10.76 6.61
C VAL A 33 2.66 -12.15 6.76
N HIS A 34 1.37 -12.21 7.02
CA HIS A 34 0.67 -13.45 7.40
C HIS A 34 -0.28 -14.00 6.33
N GLY A 35 -0.66 -13.19 5.35
CA GLY A 35 -1.66 -13.56 4.34
C GLY A 35 -1.09 -14.16 3.06
N PRO A 36 -1.99 -14.48 2.12
CA PRO A 36 -1.65 -15.03 0.81
C PRO A 36 -1.08 -13.94 -0.10
N LYS A 37 0.23 -13.80 -0.13
CA LYS A 37 0.96 -12.74 -0.85
C LYS A 37 0.57 -12.59 -2.33
N PRO A 38 0.44 -13.67 -3.14
CA PRO A 38 0.04 -13.50 -4.54
C PRO A 38 -1.31 -12.80 -4.69
N ARG A 39 -2.28 -13.14 -3.84
CA ARG A 39 -3.60 -12.50 -3.88
C ARG A 39 -3.55 -11.00 -3.55
N LEU A 40 -2.63 -10.60 -2.67
CA LEU A 40 -2.52 -9.24 -2.15
C LEU A 40 -1.61 -8.36 -3.01
N LEU A 41 -0.60 -8.96 -3.67
CA LEU A 41 0.50 -8.23 -4.28
C LEU A 41 0.59 -8.41 -5.80
N ASP A 42 -0.11 -9.39 -6.40
CA ASP A 42 -0.02 -9.60 -7.84
C ASP A 42 -0.64 -8.45 -8.64
N PHE A 43 0.06 -8.06 -9.67
CA PHE A 43 -0.40 -7.08 -10.64
C PHE A 43 0.09 -7.41 -12.04
N SER A 44 -0.49 -6.78 -13.06
CA SER A 44 -0.08 -6.96 -14.45
C SER A 44 1.11 -6.05 -14.79
N PRO A 45 2.11 -6.52 -15.56
CA PRO A 45 3.21 -5.67 -16.02
C PRO A 45 2.78 -4.40 -16.74
N VAL A 46 1.59 -4.39 -17.34
CA VAL A 46 1.06 -3.19 -18.01
C VAL A 46 0.68 -2.07 -17.03
N GLU A 47 0.55 -2.36 -15.75
CA GLU A 47 0.19 -1.38 -14.72
C GLU A 47 1.33 -0.40 -14.40
N HIS A 48 2.59 -0.73 -14.74
CA HIS A 48 3.73 0.16 -14.48
C HIS A 48 3.57 1.55 -15.13
N PRO A 49 3.97 2.63 -14.45
CA PRO A 49 4.50 2.65 -13.08
C PRO A 49 3.40 2.49 -12.02
N VAL A 50 3.65 1.64 -11.04
CA VAL A 50 2.68 1.28 -9.99
C VAL A 50 3.32 1.30 -8.60
N ALA A 51 2.65 1.95 -7.64
CA ALA A 51 3.04 2.03 -6.24
C ALA A 51 2.24 1.04 -5.39
N LEU A 52 2.91 0.34 -4.48
CA LEU A 52 2.26 -0.43 -3.42
C LEU A 52 1.93 0.49 -2.25
N GLN A 53 0.65 0.64 -1.92
CA GLN A 53 0.23 1.42 -0.77
C GLN A 53 0.06 0.52 0.46
N LEU A 54 0.78 0.86 1.52
CA LEU A 54 0.77 0.15 2.79
C LEU A 54 -0.01 0.90 3.86
N GLY A 55 -0.64 0.13 4.75
CA GLY A 55 -1.21 0.61 6.00
C GLY A 55 -0.59 -0.12 7.18
N GLY A 56 -0.19 0.64 8.20
CA GLY A 56 0.42 0.10 9.41
C GLY A 56 1.03 1.22 10.26
N SER A 57 1.43 0.89 11.47
CA SER A 57 2.06 1.82 12.42
C SER A 57 3.26 1.22 13.16
N ASP A 58 3.56 -0.05 12.94
CA ASP A 58 4.76 -0.68 13.48
C ASP A 58 5.89 -0.67 12.45
N PRO A 59 7.04 0.01 12.73
CA PRO A 59 8.14 0.10 11.79
C PRO A 59 8.73 -1.26 11.41
N GLY A 60 8.86 -2.18 12.38
CA GLY A 60 9.43 -3.50 12.14
C GLY A 60 8.54 -4.36 11.24
N GLU A 61 7.23 -4.30 11.45
CA GLU A 61 6.26 -5.02 10.63
C GLU A 61 6.16 -4.45 9.21
N LEU A 62 6.18 -3.12 9.08
CA LEU A 62 6.21 -2.45 7.78
C LEU A 62 7.49 -2.77 7.00
N ALA A 63 8.66 -2.72 7.65
CA ALA A 63 9.92 -3.11 7.03
C ALA A 63 9.87 -4.56 6.53
N ARG A 64 9.31 -5.49 7.33
CA ARG A 64 9.13 -6.88 6.92
C ARG A 64 8.17 -7.03 5.74
N ALA A 65 7.06 -6.28 5.75
CA ALA A 65 6.11 -6.29 4.64
C ALA A 65 6.75 -5.80 3.33
N VAL A 66 7.55 -4.73 3.38
CA VAL A 66 8.32 -4.21 2.24
C VAL A 66 9.30 -5.26 1.70
N GLN A 67 10.06 -5.91 2.58
CA GLN A 67 10.97 -6.98 2.18
C GLN A 67 10.25 -8.12 1.48
N LEU A 68 9.10 -8.53 1.98
CA LEU A 68 8.27 -9.58 1.39
C LEU A 68 7.65 -9.17 0.05
N ALA A 69 7.34 -7.90 -0.15
CA ALA A 69 6.77 -7.36 -1.38
C ALA A 69 7.83 -7.12 -2.48
N ARG A 70 9.11 -6.99 -2.11
CA ARG A 70 10.21 -6.67 -3.03
C ARG A 70 10.26 -7.52 -4.31
N PRO A 71 10.03 -8.86 -4.27
CA PRO A 71 10.07 -9.68 -5.47
C PRO A 71 9.02 -9.32 -6.53
N TRP A 72 7.95 -8.62 -6.18
CA TRP A 72 6.92 -8.18 -7.13
C TRP A 72 7.35 -7.00 -8.00
N GLY A 73 8.37 -6.24 -7.59
CA GLY A 73 8.94 -5.18 -8.43
C GLY A 73 8.08 -3.93 -8.56
N TYR A 74 7.40 -3.51 -7.52
CA TYR A 74 6.72 -2.21 -7.49
C TYR A 74 7.70 -1.06 -7.69
N ASP A 75 7.28 -0.01 -8.39
CA ASP A 75 8.11 1.17 -8.66
C ASP A 75 8.27 2.06 -7.42
N GLU A 76 7.29 2.04 -6.52
CA GLU A 76 7.27 2.85 -5.30
C GLU A 76 6.57 2.08 -4.17
N ILE A 77 6.98 2.37 -2.93
CA ILE A 77 6.26 2.00 -1.71
C ILE A 77 5.68 3.27 -1.10
N ASN A 78 4.39 3.24 -0.82
CA ASN A 78 3.66 4.38 -0.27
C ASN A 78 3.04 4.03 1.08
N LEU A 79 3.23 4.88 2.09
CA LEU A 79 2.59 4.74 3.39
C LEU A 79 1.31 5.59 3.43
N ASN A 80 0.17 4.97 3.76
CA ASN A 80 -1.07 5.70 3.92
C ASN A 80 -1.11 6.44 5.26
N CYS A 81 -1.10 7.77 5.20
CA CYS A 81 -1.26 8.68 6.34
C CYS A 81 -2.55 9.51 6.24
N GLY A 82 -3.52 9.11 5.43
CA GLY A 82 -4.68 9.95 5.13
C GLY A 82 -6.04 9.30 5.32
N CYS A 83 -6.13 7.98 5.41
CA CYS A 83 -7.43 7.30 5.54
C CYS A 83 -8.08 7.59 6.91
N PRO A 84 -9.29 8.23 6.94
CA PRO A 84 -9.95 8.61 8.18
C PRO A 84 -10.99 7.59 8.66
N SER A 85 -11.08 6.40 8.04
CA SER A 85 -12.12 5.44 8.40
C SER A 85 -11.94 4.88 9.81
N ASP A 86 -13.05 4.65 10.52
CA ASP A 86 -13.04 4.11 11.89
C ASP A 86 -12.26 2.80 12.00
N ARG A 87 -12.38 1.94 10.99
CA ARG A 87 -11.64 0.67 10.93
C ARG A 87 -10.13 0.88 10.88
N VAL A 88 -9.66 1.91 10.18
CA VAL A 88 -8.24 2.26 10.06
C VAL A 88 -7.76 2.96 11.33
N GLN A 89 -8.57 3.88 11.87
CA GLN A 89 -8.25 4.57 13.12
C GLN A 89 -8.14 3.63 14.31
N SER A 90 -9.03 2.63 14.42
CA SER A 90 -8.94 1.61 15.47
C SER A 90 -7.66 0.76 15.37
N GLY A 91 -7.08 0.65 14.19
CA GLY A 91 -5.76 0.03 13.95
C GLY A 91 -4.56 0.96 14.15
N CYS A 92 -4.78 2.20 14.62
CA CYS A 92 -3.75 3.22 14.86
C CYS A 92 -2.88 3.56 13.65
N PHE A 93 -3.42 3.52 12.43
CA PHE A 93 -2.73 3.91 11.20
C PHE A 93 -3.61 4.81 10.32
N GLY A 94 -3.18 5.18 9.14
CA GLY A 94 -3.90 6.14 8.29
C GLY A 94 -3.80 7.57 8.84
N ALA A 95 -4.91 8.31 8.90
CA ALA A 95 -4.92 9.71 9.31
C ALA A 95 -4.35 9.96 10.72
N VAL A 96 -4.48 9.01 11.62
CA VAL A 96 -3.92 9.10 12.99
C VAL A 96 -2.40 9.26 12.99
N LEU A 97 -1.70 8.79 11.96
CA LEU A 97 -0.25 8.96 11.84
C LEU A 97 0.17 10.43 11.68
N MET A 98 -0.72 11.31 11.22
CA MET A 98 -0.43 12.74 11.12
C MET A 98 -0.18 13.40 12.49
N GLU A 99 -0.70 12.82 13.56
CA GLU A 99 -0.45 13.28 14.94
C GLU A 99 0.90 12.76 15.49
N ARG A 100 1.58 11.88 14.75
CA ARG A 100 2.78 11.17 15.20
C ARG A 100 3.92 11.25 14.17
N PRO A 101 4.38 12.48 13.82
CA PRO A 101 5.37 12.66 12.75
C PRO A 101 6.70 11.95 13.01
N ALA A 102 7.12 11.84 14.28
CA ALA A 102 8.33 11.11 14.63
C ALA A 102 8.21 9.60 14.28
N LEU A 103 7.05 9.00 14.54
CA LEU A 103 6.79 7.61 14.17
C LEU A 103 6.81 7.42 12.64
N VAL A 104 6.24 8.38 11.90
CA VAL A 104 6.29 8.33 10.42
C VAL A 104 7.73 8.39 9.92
N ALA A 105 8.57 9.24 10.54
CA ALA A 105 9.99 9.32 10.19
C ALA A 105 10.76 8.01 10.50
N ASP A 106 10.37 7.32 11.57
CA ASP A 106 10.99 6.02 11.92
C ASP A 106 10.56 4.89 10.96
N ILE A 107 9.39 5.03 10.32
CA ILE A 107 8.86 4.06 9.35
C ILE A 107 9.50 4.22 7.98
N LEU A 108 9.82 5.45 7.56
CA LEU A 108 10.35 5.78 6.24
C LEU A 108 11.87 5.63 6.16
#